data_f14df040ab427616673add95e53f1de0
#
_entry.id   f14df040ab427616673add95e53f1de0
#
_cell.length_a   1.000
_cell.length_b   1.000
_cell.length_c   1.000
_cell.angle_alpha   90.00
_cell.angle_beta   90.00
_cell.angle_gamma   90.00
#
_symmetry.space_group_name_H-M   'P 1'
#
loop_
_entity.id
_entity.type
_entity.pdbx_description
1 polymer ?
#
loop_
_entity_poly.entity_id
_entity_poly.type
_entity_poly.pdbx_seq_one_letter_code
_entity_poly.pdbx_strand_id
1 'polypeptide(L)'
;TASYGQREIARNRDDREARSRVFWEIELLCAGTTALCLMAWMAVIAFSEDYGPYYGVLTMTLAAVAFDISWMFGGMEQYRIIVIRNTAIKLAGIAMMFLFVRDGGDLLLYIALLAATGLLGNISMWACLRQFVDPVDIRSLKIRRHMKEVLVYFVPTIATSVYTILDKTMIGWFSGSDKSENGYY
;
A
#
# COMPACT_ATOMS: atom_id res chain seq x y z
N THR A 1 6.92 6.75 3.47
CA THR A 1 6.02 7.31 4.52
C THR A 1 5.91 6.36 5.71
N ALA A 2 5.69 5.04 5.49
CA ALA A 2 5.47 4.06 6.56
C ALA A 2 6.60 4.02 7.62
N SER A 3 7.86 3.89 7.21
CA SER A 3 9.01 3.83 8.16
C SER A 3 9.14 5.10 8.99
N TYR A 4 8.89 6.26 8.39
CA TYR A 4 8.85 7.53 9.11
C TYR A 4 7.70 7.57 10.10
N GLY A 5 6.49 7.20 9.65
CA GLY A 5 5.29 7.15 10.48
C GLY A 5 5.45 6.25 11.68
N GLN A 6 5.99 5.04 11.48
CA GLN A 6 6.28 4.10 12.55
C GLN A 6 7.19 4.71 13.63
N ARG A 7 8.25 5.41 13.23
CA ARG A 7 9.17 6.08 14.16
C ARG A 7 8.47 7.19 14.95
N GLU A 8 7.68 8.01 14.29
CA GLU A 8 7.01 9.14 14.95
C GLU A 8 5.91 8.67 15.92
N ILE A 9 5.18 7.60 15.58
CA ILE A 9 4.24 6.96 16.52
C ILE A 9 4.97 6.38 17.72
N ALA A 10 6.10 5.69 17.52
CA ALA A 10 6.89 5.14 18.62
C ALA A 10 7.37 6.23 19.59
N ARG A 11 7.73 7.42 19.10
CA ARG A 11 8.15 8.57 19.92
C ARG A 11 7.01 9.14 20.77
N ASN A 12 5.77 9.06 20.27
CA ASN A 12 4.60 9.62 20.93
C ASN A 12 3.69 8.53 21.49
N ARG A 13 4.22 7.33 21.76
CA ARG A 13 3.45 6.17 22.16
C ARG A 13 2.63 6.37 23.42
N ASP A 14 3.20 7.05 24.41
CA ASP A 14 2.60 7.21 25.73
C ASP A 14 1.62 8.40 25.81
N ASP A 15 1.69 9.34 24.87
CA ASP A 15 0.80 10.49 24.76
C ASP A 15 -0.24 10.27 23.66
N ARG A 16 -1.48 10.00 24.08
CA ARG A 16 -2.59 9.67 23.17
C ARG A 16 -2.98 10.84 22.27
N GLU A 17 -2.93 12.08 22.80
CA GLU A 17 -3.27 13.26 22.02
C GLU A 17 -2.21 13.56 20.96
N ALA A 18 -0.93 13.58 21.35
CA ALA A 18 0.17 13.78 20.43
C ALA A 18 0.21 12.70 19.35
N ARG A 19 0.04 11.43 19.75
CA ARG A 19 -0.04 10.28 18.82
C ARG A 19 -1.17 10.41 17.83
N SER A 20 -2.36 10.80 18.27
CA SER A 20 -3.53 10.97 17.40
C SER A 20 -3.29 12.07 16.38
N ARG A 21 -2.69 13.20 16.80
CA ARG A 21 -2.33 14.30 15.91
C ARG A 21 -1.31 13.85 14.85
N VAL A 22 -0.23 13.21 15.28
CA VAL A 22 0.82 12.69 14.38
C VAL A 22 0.25 11.67 13.40
N PHE A 23 -0.63 10.77 13.86
CA PHE A 23 -1.29 9.80 12.98
C PHE A 23 -2.05 10.49 11.85
N TRP A 24 -2.95 11.42 12.18
CA TRP A 24 -3.75 12.10 11.16
C TRP A 24 -2.93 12.99 10.23
N GLU A 25 -1.85 13.62 10.71
CA GLU A 25 -0.95 14.40 9.86
C GLU A 25 -0.25 13.53 8.81
N ILE A 26 0.25 12.36 9.21
CA ILE A 26 0.96 11.45 8.31
C ILE A 26 -0.02 10.71 7.38
N GLU A 27 -1.19 10.32 7.88
CA GLU A 27 -2.21 9.65 7.09
C GLU A 27 -2.78 10.55 6.00
N LEU A 28 -3.05 11.83 6.31
CA LEU A 28 -3.47 12.80 5.31
C LEU A 28 -2.37 13.07 4.26
N LEU A 29 -1.11 13.06 4.66
CA LEU A 29 0.00 13.14 3.71
C LEU A 29 0.03 11.90 2.80
N CYS A 30 -0.15 10.72 3.36
CA CYS A 30 -0.21 9.46 2.61
C CYS A 30 -1.40 9.44 1.65
N ALA A 31 -2.58 9.79 2.12
CA ALA A 31 -3.79 9.88 1.29
C ALA A 31 -3.64 10.91 0.16
N GLY A 32 -3.07 12.09 0.46
CA GLY A 32 -2.81 13.13 -0.54
C GLY A 32 -1.82 12.69 -1.62
N THR A 33 -0.70 12.06 -1.22
CA THR A 33 0.28 11.53 -2.18
C THR A 33 -0.29 10.37 -3.01
N THR A 34 -1.08 9.49 -2.40
CA THR A 34 -1.78 8.41 -3.12
C THR A 34 -2.80 8.97 -4.11
N ALA A 35 -3.55 10.01 -3.74
CA ALA A 35 -4.48 10.68 -4.65
C ALA A 35 -3.77 11.30 -5.87
N LEU A 36 -2.59 11.93 -5.66
CA LEU A 36 -1.77 12.43 -6.76
C LEU A 36 -1.28 11.30 -7.68
N CYS A 37 -0.83 10.19 -7.11
CA CYS A 37 -0.42 9.01 -7.87
C CYS A 37 -1.60 8.40 -8.64
N LEU A 38 -2.81 8.36 -8.05
CA LEU A 38 -4.02 7.89 -8.72
C LEU A 38 -4.40 8.80 -9.89
N MET A 39 -4.30 10.13 -9.74
CA MET A 39 -4.55 11.05 -10.85
C MET A 39 -3.57 10.85 -12.00
N ALA A 40 -2.28 10.71 -11.70
CA ALA A 40 -1.27 10.40 -12.71
C ALA A 40 -1.52 9.03 -13.38
N TRP A 41 -1.91 8.02 -12.60
CA TRP A 41 -2.27 6.70 -13.08
C TRP A 41 -3.48 6.74 -14.02
N MET A 42 -4.53 7.48 -13.65
CA MET A 42 -5.72 7.65 -14.50
C MET A 42 -5.37 8.34 -15.82
N ALA A 43 -4.44 9.30 -15.82
CA ALA A 43 -3.95 9.89 -17.05
C ALA A 43 -3.24 8.84 -17.95
N VAL A 44 -2.43 7.95 -17.37
CA VAL A 44 -1.78 6.86 -18.12
C VAL A 44 -2.82 5.92 -18.73
N ILE A 45 -3.84 5.53 -17.96
CA ILE A 45 -4.92 4.67 -18.45
C ILE A 45 -5.67 5.30 -19.62
N ALA A 46 -5.92 6.61 -19.57
CA ALA A 46 -6.66 7.32 -20.63
C ALA A 46 -5.94 7.28 -21.99
N PHE A 47 -4.63 7.05 -22.00
CA PHE A 47 -3.82 6.92 -23.22
C PHE A 47 -3.51 5.46 -23.61
N SER A 48 -4.01 4.48 -22.86
CA SER A 48 -3.72 3.05 -23.05
C SER A 48 -4.97 2.31 -23.51
N GLU A 49 -4.95 1.72 -24.70
CA GLU A 49 -6.10 1.02 -25.28
C GLU A 49 -6.14 -0.48 -24.97
N ASP A 50 -4.97 -1.12 -24.65
CA ASP A 50 -4.85 -2.57 -24.75
C ASP A 50 -5.19 -3.39 -23.48
N TYR A 51 -5.19 -2.83 -22.26
CA TYR A 51 -5.26 -3.59 -21.00
C TYR A 51 -6.32 -3.09 -20.01
N GLY A 52 -7.40 -2.47 -20.49
CA GLY A 52 -8.41 -1.80 -19.67
C GLY A 52 -8.87 -2.53 -18.40
N PRO A 53 -9.30 -3.81 -18.45
CA PRO A 53 -9.75 -4.56 -17.26
C PRO A 53 -8.64 -4.74 -16.21
N TYR A 54 -7.41 -5.00 -16.64
CA TYR A 54 -6.25 -5.18 -15.76
C TYR A 54 -5.86 -3.86 -15.07
N TYR A 55 -5.94 -2.74 -15.78
CA TYR A 55 -5.67 -1.42 -15.21
C TYR A 55 -6.69 -1.05 -14.13
N GLY A 56 -7.97 -1.44 -14.30
CA GLY A 56 -8.98 -1.26 -13.27
C GLY A 56 -8.63 -1.96 -11.96
N VAL A 57 -8.16 -3.20 -12.05
CA VAL A 57 -7.73 -3.98 -10.88
C VAL A 57 -6.46 -3.38 -10.24
N LEU A 58 -5.50 -2.96 -11.06
CA LEU A 58 -4.29 -2.29 -10.55
C LEU A 58 -4.60 -0.96 -9.87
N THR A 59 -5.61 -0.22 -10.34
CA THR A 59 -6.11 0.98 -9.66
C THR A 59 -6.59 0.67 -8.24
N MET A 60 -7.28 -0.46 -8.05
CA MET A 60 -7.71 -0.92 -6.73
C MET A 60 -6.51 -1.21 -5.82
N THR A 61 -5.46 -1.83 -6.34
CA THR A 61 -4.22 -2.09 -5.60
C THR A 61 -3.54 -0.77 -5.19
N LEU A 62 -3.48 0.21 -6.08
CA LEU A 62 -2.92 1.52 -5.78
C LEU A 62 -3.76 2.26 -4.73
N ALA A 63 -5.08 2.22 -4.83
CA ALA A 63 -5.98 2.81 -3.85
C ALA A 63 -5.84 2.15 -2.46
N ALA A 64 -5.54 0.85 -2.40
CA ALA A 64 -5.34 0.13 -1.15
C ALA A 64 -4.18 0.68 -0.32
N VAL A 65 -3.20 1.35 -0.93
CA VAL A 65 -2.08 2.00 -0.23
C VAL A 65 -2.55 3.13 0.68
N ALA A 66 -3.58 3.87 0.28
CA ALA A 66 -4.15 4.95 1.10
C ALA A 66 -4.83 4.43 2.40
N PHE A 67 -5.12 3.16 2.46
CA PHE A 67 -5.75 2.54 3.64
C PHE A 67 -4.76 1.73 4.49
N ASP A 68 -3.48 1.69 4.10
CA ASP A 68 -2.46 0.95 4.86
C ASP A 68 -1.97 1.75 6.06
N ILE A 69 -2.56 1.46 7.22
CA ILE A 69 -2.17 2.02 8.53
C ILE A 69 -1.35 1.04 9.38
N SER A 70 -0.74 0.01 8.76
CA SER A 70 0.07 -1.00 9.47
C SER A 70 1.27 -0.38 10.22
N TRP A 71 1.83 0.71 9.68
CA TRP A 71 2.91 1.47 10.28
C TRP A 71 2.56 2.03 11.67
N MET A 72 1.29 2.41 11.88
CA MET A 72 0.82 2.90 13.18
C MET A 72 0.89 1.79 14.24
N PHE A 73 0.38 0.60 13.93
CA PHE A 73 0.43 -0.55 14.85
C PHE A 73 1.86 -1.04 15.07
N GLY A 74 2.73 -0.94 14.03
CA GLY A 74 4.16 -1.20 14.16
C GLY A 74 4.85 -0.24 15.14
N GLY A 75 4.52 1.06 15.09
CA GLY A 75 5.01 2.06 16.03
C GLY A 75 4.53 1.85 17.47
N MET A 76 3.32 1.29 17.63
CA MET A 76 2.76 0.89 18.92
C MET A 76 3.26 -0.48 19.42
N GLU A 77 4.11 -1.18 18.66
CA GLU A 77 4.57 -2.55 18.93
C GLU A 77 3.42 -3.58 19.01
N GLN A 78 2.27 -3.27 18.44
CA GLN A 78 1.08 -4.13 18.41
C GLN A 78 1.13 -5.15 17.27
N TYR A 79 2.26 -5.83 17.11
CA TYR A 79 2.50 -6.80 16.02
C TYR A 79 1.51 -7.96 16.03
N ARG A 80 0.98 -8.33 17.19
CA ARG A 80 -0.03 -9.39 17.31
C ARG A 80 -1.27 -9.11 16.47
N ILE A 81 -1.75 -7.87 16.48
CA ILE A 81 -2.92 -7.45 15.68
C ILE A 81 -2.60 -7.58 14.20
N ILE A 82 -1.43 -7.07 13.77
CA ILE A 82 -0.99 -7.13 12.38
C ILE A 82 -0.88 -8.58 11.91
N VAL A 83 -0.18 -9.43 12.68
CA VAL A 83 0.12 -10.82 12.27
C VAL A 83 -1.14 -11.66 12.19
N ILE A 84 -1.97 -11.68 13.24
CA ILE A 84 -3.18 -12.52 13.27
C ILE A 84 -4.10 -12.14 12.12
N ARG A 85 -4.34 -10.85 11.94
CA ARG A 85 -5.21 -10.36 10.89
C ARG A 85 -4.66 -10.65 9.49
N ASN A 86 -3.38 -10.32 9.24
CA ASN A 86 -2.76 -10.57 7.94
C ASN A 86 -2.77 -12.05 7.57
N THR A 87 -2.50 -12.92 8.55
CA THR A 87 -2.54 -14.37 8.34
C THR A 87 -3.96 -14.82 8.01
N ALA A 88 -4.97 -14.38 8.76
CA ALA A 88 -6.36 -14.75 8.50
C ALA A 88 -6.82 -14.31 7.10
N ILE A 89 -6.52 -13.07 6.69
CA ILE A 89 -6.91 -12.54 5.38
C ILE A 89 -6.16 -13.24 4.26
N LYS A 90 -4.86 -13.52 4.44
CA LYS A 90 -4.09 -14.27 3.43
C LYS A 90 -4.61 -15.70 3.27
N LEU A 91 -4.93 -16.39 4.36
CA LEU A 91 -5.51 -17.73 4.31
C LEU A 91 -6.88 -17.72 3.61
N ALA A 92 -7.73 -16.75 3.92
CA ALA A 92 -9.00 -16.57 3.23
C ALA A 92 -8.79 -16.29 1.72
N GLY A 93 -7.84 -15.42 1.37
CA GLY A 93 -7.49 -15.14 -0.02
C GLY A 93 -7.01 -16.39 -0.77
N ILE A 94 -6.13 -17.17 -0.16
CA ILE A 94 -5.65 -18.44 -0.73
C ILE A 94 -6.83 -19.41 -0.92
N ALA A 95 -7.69 -19.57 0.07
CA ALA A 95 -8.88 -20.44 -0.06
C ALA A 95 -9.79 -19.98 -1.22
N MET A 96 -10.01 -18.67 -1.34
CA MET A 96 -10.80 -18.12 -2.46
C MET A 96 -10.13 -18.39 -3.82
N MET A 97 -8.79 -18.27 -3.91
CA MET A 97 -8.09 -18.61 -5.16
C MET A 97 -8.29 -20.06 -5.55
N PHE A 98 -8.16 -21.02 -4.62
CA PHE A 98 -8.39 -22.43 -4.91
C PHE A 98 -9.84 -22.76 -5.27
N LEU A 99 -10.81 -22.00 -4.77
CA LEU A 99 -12.22 -22.20 -5.07
C LEU A 99 -12.63 -21.65 -6.43
N PHE A 100 -12.10 -20.50 -6.82
CA PHE A 100 -12.59 -19.72 -7.94
C PHE A 100 -11.67 -19.73 -9.17
N VAL A 101 -10.34 -19.84 -8.98
CA VAL A 101 -9.38 -19.85 -10.09
C VAL A 101 -9.10 -21.30 -10.49
N ARG A 102 -9.55 -21.68 -11.67
CA ARG A 102 -9.46 -23.08 -12.15
C ARG A 102 -8.63 -23.22 -13.41
N ASP A 103 -8.68 -22.23 -14.29
CA ASP A 103 -8.08 -22.27 -15.61
C ASP A 103 -7.14 -21.09 -15.86
N GLY A 104 -6.24 -21.24 -16.85
CA GLY A 104 -5.33 -20.15 -17.25
C GLY A 104 -6.04 -18.91 -17.81
N GLY A 105 -7.33 -19.01 -18.17
CA GLY A 105 -8.17 -17.88 -18.57
C GLY A 105 -8.61 -17.00 -17.40
N ASP A 106 -8.51 -17.47 -16.16
CA ASP A 106 -8.97 -16.78 -14.95
C ASP A 106 -7.93 -15.77 -14.39
N LEU A 107 -6.93 -15.38 -15.19
CA LEU A 107 -5.88 -14.46 -14.76
C LEU A 107 -6.43 -13.15 -14.19
N LEU A 108 -7.45 -12.56 -14.82
CA LEU A 108 -8.08 -11.34 -14.33
C LEU A 108 -8.71 -11.55 -12.95
N LEU A 109 -9.40 -12.68 -12.77
CA LEU A 109 -10.02 -13.06 -11.49
C LEU A 109 -8.96 -13.26 -10.41
N TYR A 110 -7.84 -13.92 -10.74
CA TYR A 110 -6.72 -14.12 -9.84
C TYR A 110 -6.16 -12.77 -9.33
N ILE A 111 -5.86 -11.84 -10.25
CA ILE A 111 -5.34 -10.50 -9.91
C ILE A 111 -6.37 -9.71 -9.11
N ALA A 112 -7.66 -9.81 -9.45
CA ALA A 112 -8.74 -9.15 -8.75
C ALA A 112 -8.88 -9.66 -7.30
N LEU A 113 -8.77 -10.98 -7.07
CA LEU A 113 -8.77 -11.57 -5.74
C LEU A 113 -7.58 -11.10 -4.89
N LEU A 114 -6.39 -11.01 -5.50
CA LEU A 114 -5.20 -10.45 -4.82
C LEU A 114 -5.42 -8.99 -4.41
N ALA A 115 -5.90 -8.15 -5.33
CA ALA A 115 -6.17 -6.75 -5.06
C ALA A 115 -7.26 -6.56 -3.99
N ALA A 116 -8.35 -7.33 -4.08
CA ALA A 116 -9.45 -7.30 -3.12
C ALA A 116 -8.99 -7.73 -1.73
N THR A 117 -8.21 -8.81 -1.63
CA THR A 117 -7.65 -9.31 -0.37
C THR A 117 -6.74 -8.26 0.27
N GLY A 118 -5.90 -7.59 -0.52
CA GLY A 118 -5.04 -6.50 -0.05
C GLY A 118 -5.85 -5.30 0.47
N LEU A 119 -6.83 -4.85 -0.30
CA LEU A 119 -7.68 -3.70 0.07
C LEU A 119 -8.51 -4.00 1.33
N LEU A 120 -9.20 -5.15 1.38
CA LEU A 120 -9.98 -5.58 2.55
C LEU A 120 -9.07 -5.74 3.77
N GLY A 121 -7.85 -6.25 3.54
CA GLY A 121 -6.81 -6.31 4.53
C GLY A 121 -6.53 -4.94 5.15
N ASN A 122 -6.24 -3.96 4.36
CA ASN A 122 -5.92 -2.63 4.83
C ASN A 122 -7.13 -1.95 5.53
N ILE A 123 -8.31 -2.00 4.92
CA ILE A 123 -9.53 -1.43 5.50
C ILE A 123 -9.86 -2.06 6.86
N SER A 124 -9.68 -3.37 7.02
CA SER A 124 -9.98 -4.05 8.29
C SER A 124 -9.17 -3.55 9.47
N MET A 125 -7.99 -2.94 9.25
CA MET A 125 -7.20 -2.33 10.33
C MET A 125 -7.87 -1.12 10.95
N TRP A 126 -8.65 -0.39 10.19
CA TRP A 126 -9.36 0.80 10.66
C TRP A 126 -10.38 0.49 11.76
N ALA A 127 -10.91 -0.75 11.80
CA ALA A 127 -11.79 -1.18 12.87
C ALA A 127 -11.09 -1.15 14.25
N CYS A 128 -9.81 -1.47 14.30
CA CYS A 128 -9.02 -1.46 15.53
C CYS A 128 -8.45 -0.07 15.86
N LEU A 129 -8.43 0.87 14.90
CA LEU A 129 -7.81 2.17 15.06
C LEU A 129 -8.38 2.99 16.23
N ARG A 130 -9.70 2.95 16.42
CA ARG A 130 -10.41 3.72 17.45
C ARG A 130 -9.95 3.42 18.89
N GLN A 131 -9.31 2.29 19.11
CA GLN A 131 -8.77 1.94 20.43
C GLN A 131 -7.48 2.74 20.76
N PHE A 132 -6.79 3.23 19.72
CA PHE A 132 -5.46 3.82 19.82
C PHE A 132 -5.40 5.30 19.46
N VAL A 133 -6.30 5.76 18.61
CA VAL A 133 -6.31 7.11 18.02
C VAL A 133 -7.67 7.75 18.15
N ASP A 134 -7.68 8.99 18.61
CA ASP A 134 -8.88 9.82 18.69
C ASP A 134 -9.03 10.70 17.44
N PRO A 135 -10.26 11.11 17.09
CA PRO A 135 -10.48 12.08 16.03
C PRO A 135 -9.90 13.44 16.43
N VAL A 136 -9.22 14.10 15.50
CA VAL A 136 -8.59 15.41 15.69
C VAL A 136 -9.16 16.39 14.68
N ASP A 137 -9.28 17.66 15.04
CA ASP A 137 -9.69 18.70 14.10
C ASP A 137 -8.65 18.86 12.99
N ILE A 138 -9.06 18.62 11.75
CA ILE A 138 -8.22 18.69 10.55
C ILE A 138 -7.54 20.06 10.41
N ARG A 139 -8.19 21.13 10.87
CA ARG A 139 -7.66 22.50 10.81
C ARG A 139 -6.45 22.73 11.71
N SER A 140 -6.29 21.93 12.75
CA SER A 140 -5.17 22.01 13.70
C SER A 140 -3.91 21.27 13.22
N LEU A 141 -4.02 20.48 12.14
CA LEU A 141 -2.96 19.60 11.65
C LEU A 141 -1.88 20.38 10.88
N LYS A 142 -0.62 20.03 11.14
CA LYS A 142 0.57 20.67 10.54
C LYS A 142 1.29 19.71 9.60
N ILE A 143 0.62 19.27 8.51
CA ILE A 143 1.11 18.25 7.56
C ILE A 143 2.50 18.63 6.99
N ARG A 144 2.73 19.91 6.71
CA ARG A 144 3.98 20.41 6.09
C ARG A 144 5.24 20.08 6.89
N ARG A 145 5.15 19.94 8.22
CA ARG A 145 6.30 19.62 9.06
C ARG A 145 6.90 18.25 8.77
N HIS A 146 6.05 17.31 8.29
CA HIS A 146 6.47 15.93 8.00
C HIS A 146 7.04 15.76 6.58
N MET A 147 6.78 16.69 5.66
CA MET A 147 7.18 16.56 4.25
C MET A 147 8.70 16.42 4.07
N LYS A 148 9.49 17.25 4.75
CA LYS A 148 10.95 17.21 4.65
C LYS A 148 11.51 15.88 5.14
N GLU A 149 11.05 15.42 6.28
CA GLU A 149 11.49 14.16 6.89
C GLU A 149 11.07 12.96 6.03
N VAL A 150 9.84 12.95 5.53
CA VAL A 150 9.35 11.89 4.63
C VAL A 150 10.20 11.82 3.36
N LEU A 151 10.62 12.96 2.78
CA LEU A 151 11.50 12.99 1.62
C LEU A 151 12.85 12.33 1.90
N VAL A 152 13.43 12.54 3.08
CA VAL A 152 14.70 11.88 3.46
C VAL A 152 14.56 10.35 3.47
N TYR A 153 13.43 9.82 3.94
CA TYR A 153 13.16 8.37 3.89
C TYR A 153 12.76 7.88 2.49
N PHE A 154 12.26 8.76 1.65
CA PHE A 154 11.81 8.44 0.31
C PHE A 154 12.97 8.20 -0.67
N VAL A 155 14.05 9.00 -0.57
CA VAL A 155 15.20 8.91 -1.49
C VAL A 155 15.83 7.51 -1.54
N PRO A 156 16.18 6.85 -0.43
CA PRO A 156 16.68 5.48 -0.47
C PRO A 156 15.68 4.48 -1.06
N THR A 157 14.39 4.69 -0.78
CA THR A 157 13.32 3.82 -1.31
C THR A 157 13.22 3.93 -2.83
N ILE A 158 13.32 5.15 -3.39
CA ILE A 158 13.37 5.34 -4.85
C ILE A 158 14.57 4.60 -5.44
N ALA A 159 15.76 4.78 -4.87
CA ALA A 159 16.97 4.15 -5.38
C ALA A 159 16.81 2.63 -5.46
N THR A 160 16.29 2.00 -4.40
CA THR A 160 16.02 0.55 -4.38
C THR A 160 14.95 0.16 -5.40
N SER A 161 13.87 0.93 -5.51
CA SER A 161 12.78 0.64 -6.46
C SER A 161 13.23 0.76 -7.91
N VAL A 162 14.01 1.81 -8.23
CA VAL A 162 14.57 2.00 -9.58
C VAL A 162 15.49 0.84 -9.93
N TYR A 163 16.37 0.41 -9.01
CA TYR A 163 17.24 -0.73 -9.21
C TYR A 163 16.43 -2.01 -9.55
N THR A 164 15.45 -2.34 -8.71
CA THR A 164 14.62 -3.54 -8.90
C THR A 164 13.78 -3.50 -10.19
N ILE A 165 13.26 -2.32 -10.56
CA ILE A 165 12.49 -2.16 -11.80
C ILE A 165 13.39 -2.27 -13.02
N LEU A 166 14.58 -1.63 -12.98
CA LEU A 166 15.54 -1.71 -14.08
C LEU A 166 15.98 -3.15 -14.34
N ASP A 167 16.27 -3.94 -13.30
CA ASP A 167 16.63 -5.35 -13.46
C ASP A 167 15.56 -6.11 -14.24
N LYS A 168 14.29 -6.00 -13.84
CA LYS A 168 13.19 -6.67 -14.53
C LYS A 168 12.98 -6.18 -15.97
N THR A 169 13.13 -4.88 -16.18
CA THR A 169 12.99 -4.27 -17.51
C THR A 169 14.13 -4.71 -18.44
N MET A 170 15.36 -4.78 -17.92
CA MET A 170 16.52 -5.23 -18.68
C MET A 170 16.37 -6.72 -19.06
N ILE A 171 15.96 -7.58 -18.13
CA ILE A 171 15.68 -8.98 -18.44
C ILE A 171 14.64 -9.06 -19.56
N GLY A 172 13.53 -8.34 -19.47
CA GLY A 172 12.51 -8.33 -20.51
C GLY A 172 12.99 -7.80 -21.86
N TRP A 173 13.98 -6.90 -21.90
CA TRP A 173 14.57 -6.39 -23.14
C TRP A 173 15.58 -7.37 -23.75
N PHE A 174 16.41 -8.01 -22.91
CA PHE A 174 17.46 -8.93 -23.39
C PHE A 174 16.94 -10.34 -23.72
N SER A 175 15.83 -10.76 -23.10
CA SER A 175 15.19 -12.08 -23.39
C SER A 175 14.48 -12.12 -24.75
N GLY A 176 14.37 -11.01 -25.46
CA GLY A 176 13.80 -10.97 -26.82
C GLY A 176 12.33 -11.37 -26.86
N SER A 177 11.98 -12.40 -27.68
CA SER A 177 10.62 -12.88 -27.83
C SER A 177 10.18 -13.85 -26.73
N ASP A 178 11.09 -14.42 -25.97
CA ASP A 178 10.79 -15.34 -24.87
C ASP A 178 10.61 -14.59 -23.54
N LYS A 179 9.35 -14.26 -23.25
CA LYS A 179 8.97 -13.56 -22.00
C LYS A 179 8.92 -14.48 -20.78
N SER A 180 9.18 -15.77 -20.93
CA SER A 180 9.11 -16.74 -19.83
C SER A 180 10.19 -16.48 -18.77
N GLU A 181 11.37 -16.02 -19.17
CA GLU A 181 12.46 -15.69 -18.24
C GLU A 181 12.07 -14.58 -17.24
N ASN A 182 11.27 -13.62 -17.67
CA ASN A 182 10.76 -12.56 -16.80
C ASN A 182 9.77 -13.10 -15.74
N GLY A 183 9.17 -14.25 -16.00
CA GLY A 183 8.29 -14.95 -15.07
C GLY A 183 9.03 -15.80 -14.02
N TYR A 184 10.25 -16.22 -14.32
CA TYR A 184 11.09 -16.98 -13.38
C TYR A 184 11.87 -16.07 -12.40
N TYR A 185 12.07 -14.78 -12.72
CA TYR A 185 12.75 -13.79 -11.89
C TYR A 185 11.75 -13.11 -10.92
#